data_4aa21d7daeb0db7cd4a2a413ef5c4808
#
_entry.id   4aa21d7daeb0db7cd4a2a413ef5c4808
#
_cell.length_a   1.000
_cell.length_b   1.000
_cell.length_c   1.000
_cell.angle_alpha   90.00
_cell.angle_beta   90.00
_cell.angle_gamma   90.00
#
_symmetry.space_group_name_H-M   'P 1'
#
loop_
_entity.id
_entity.type
_entity.pdbx_description
1 polymer ?
#
loop_
_entity_poly.entity_id
_entity_poly.type
_entity_poly.pdbx_seq_one_letter_code
_entity_poly.pdbx_strand_id
1 'polypeptide(L)'
;GFYGFLFRNADTLPLSSNRRTMVEFMKAVDTILQRGDCILIYPEQSMWWNYTKPKPLKIGAYKFAARNNVPIIPIFITMKDSDIVGDDGFPVQEYYINIEAPIYPTDGMAEKENAEEMKEKNSEVWKEVYEDFYGIPLEYTTTPKAQQEQITEQETQI
;
A
#
# COMPACT_ATOMS: atom_id res chain seq x y z
N GLY A 1 28.07 5.58 -6.48
CA GLY A 1 28.16 4.12 -6.52
C GLY A 1 27.10 3.51 -7.41
N PHE A 2 27.21 2.21 -7.71
CA PHE A 2 26.32 1.48 -8.63
C PHE A 2 24.82 1.64 -8.33
N TYR A 3 24.41 1.51 -7.06
CA TYR A 3 23.01 1.72 -6.66
C TYR A 3 22.50 3.13 -6.92
N GLY A 4 23.32 4.16 -6.72
CA GLY A 4 22.93 5.53 -7.03
C GLY A 4 22.75 5.78 -8.54
N PHE A 5 23.52 5.08 -9.37
CA PHE A 5 23.33 5.09 -10.82
C PHE A 5 22.03 4.36 -11.19
N LEU A 6 21.79 3.18 -10.64
CA LEU A 6 20.59 2.39 -10.91
C LEU A 6 19.31 3.17 -10.56
N PHE A 7 19.23 3.75 -9.37
CA PHE A 7 18.05 4.53 -8.95
C PHE A 7 17.81 5.79 -9.78
N ARG A 8 18.87 6.44 -10.27
CA ARG A 8 18.72 7.61 -11.15
C ARG A 8 18.18 7.27 -12.55
N ASN A 9 18.38 6.03 -12.99
CA ASN A 9 17.97 5.59 -14.34
C ASN A 9 16.77 4.63 -14.31
N ALA A 10 16.20 4.37 -13.15
CA ALA A 10 15.05 3.49 -12.97
C ALA A 10 13.73 4.26 -12.75
N ASP A 11 13.67 5.54 -13.14
CA ASP A 11 12.52 6.44 -13.00
C ASP A 11 11.89 6.42 -11.59
N THR A 12 12.77 6.35 -10.57
CA THR A 12 12.33 6.34 -9.17
C THR A 12 12.39 7.74 -8.56
N LEU A 13 11.41 8.05 -7.72
CA LEU A 13 11.38 9.28 -6.94
C LEU A 13 12.04 9.05 -5.56
N PRO A 14 13.13 9.75 -5.22
CA PRO A 14 13.80 9.58 -3.94
C PRO A 14 12.97 10.16 -2.80
N LEU A 15 12.58 9.33 -1.85
CA LEU A 15 11.95 9.76 -0.61
C LEU A 15 13.01 10.04 0.45
N SER A 16 12.87 11.16 1.16
CA SER A 16 13.80 11.57 2.22
C SER A 16 13.06 12.07 3.45
N SER A 17 13.64 11.85 4.62
CA SER A 17 13.16 12.44 5.88
C SER A 17 13.51 13.93 6.03
N ASN A 18 14.37 14.46 5.17
CA ASN A 18 14.75 15.88 5.19
C ASN A 18 13.61 16.73 4.64
N ARG A 19 13.18 17.76 5.40
CA ARG A 19 12.06 18.63 5.03
C ARG A 19 12.23 19.32 3.66
N ARG A 20 13.43 19.78 3.34
CA ARG A 20 13.69 20.45 2.05
C ARG A 20 13.55 19.46 0.89
N THR A 21 14.14 18.30 1.00
CA THR A 21 14.05 17.22 -0.01
C THR A 21 12.60 16.73 -0.15
N MET A 22 11.85 16.70 0.95
CA MET A 22 10.43 16.34 0.89
C MET A 22 9.61 17.35 0.10
N VAL A 23 9.88 18.66 0.21
CA VAL A 23 9.21 19.68 -0.60
C VAL A 23 9.50 19.49 -2.10
N GLU A 24 10.75 19.22 -2.45
CA GLU A 24 11.11 18.96 -3.85
C GLU A 24 10.47 17.65 -4.38
N PHE A 25 10.40 16.62 -3.54
CA PHE A 25 9.70 15.39 -3.85
C PHE A 25 8.20 15.65 -4.14
N MET A 26 7.53 16.44 -3.30
CA MET A 26 6.11 16.79 -3.49
C MET A 26 5.90 17.55 -4.82
N LYS A 27 6.77 18.49 -5.15
CA LYS A 27 6.71 19.21 -6.43
C LYS A 27 6.93 18.28 -7.63
N ALA A 28 7.84 17.31 -7.51
CA ALA A 28 8.08 16.33 -8.57
C ALA A 28 6.83 15.46 -8.79
N VAL A 29 6.20 14.99 -7.72
CA VAL A 29 4.93 14.24 -7.78
C VAL A 29 3.85 15.07 -8.48
N ASP A 30 3.64 16.32 -8.04
CA ASP A 30 2.65 17.23 -8.65
C ASP A 30 2.93 17.41 -10.17
N THR A 31 4.20 17.62 -10.54
CA THR A 31 4.59 17.80 -11.94
C THR A 31 4.31 16.57 -12.81
N ILE A 32 4.60 15.38 -12.29
CA ILE A 32 4.36 14.11 -13.00
C ILE A 32 2.87 13.92 -13.22
N LEU A 33 2.07 14.04 -12.16
CA LEU A 33 0.62 13.84 -12.24
C LEU A 33 -0.08 14.89 -13.13
N GLN A 34 0.38 16.14 -13.11
CA GLN A 34 -0.16 17.20 -13.98
C GLN A 34 0.15 17.01 -15.48
N ARG A 35 1.19 16.23 -15.80
CA ARG A 35 1.48 15.81 -17.20
C ARG A 35 0.59 14.68 -17.69
N GLY A 36 -0.21 14.08 -16.80
CA GLY A 36 -0.99 12.89 -17.10
C GLY A 36 -0.20 11.58 -16.99
N ASP A 37 1.00 11.63 -16.42
CA ASP A 37 1.81 10.44 -16.17
C ASP A 37 1.31 9.72 -14.90
N CYS A 38 1.62 8.43 -14.77
CA CYS A 38 1.26 7.60 -13.63
C CYS A 38 2.42 7.47 -12.65
N ILE A 39 2.10 7.34 -11.36
CA ILE A 39 3.07 7.01 -10.31
C ILE A 39 2.66 5.73 -9.63
N LEU A 40 3.55 4.73 -9.60
CA LEU A 40 3.36 3.51 -8.82
C LEU A 40 3.79 3.75 -7.37
N ILE A 41 2.89 3.48 -6.43
CA ILE A 41 3.15 3.63 -5.00
C ILE A 41 2.72 2.35 -4.29
N TYR A 42 3.56 1.85 -3.39
CA TYR A 42 3.25 0.75 -2.48
C TYR A 42 2.74 1.32 -1.14
N PRO A 43 1.43 1.41 -0.93
CA PRO A 43 0.87 2.13 0.22
C PRO A 43 1.05 1.40 1.55
N GLU A 44 1.40 0.12 1.53
CA GLU A 44 1.71 -0.68 2.71
C GLU A 44 3.06 -0.32 3.34
N GLN A 45 3.98 0.29 2.56
CA GLN A 45 5.34 0.72 2.96
C GLN A 45 6.23 -0.40 3.53
N SER A 46 5.85 -1.65 3.35
CA SER A 46 6.64 -2.81 3.78
C SER A 46 6.27 -4.02 2.94
N MET A 47 7.26 -4.83 2.63
CA MET A 47 7.11 -6.09 1.93
C MET A 47 7.65 -7.21 2.82
N TRP A 48 6.88 -8.29 2.97
CA TRP A 48 7.32 -9.50 3.62
C TRP A 48 7.28 -10.64 2.62
N TRP A 49 8.26 -11.48 2.68
CA TRP A 49 8.35 -12.64 1.82
C TRP A 49 7.13 -13.54 2.02
N ASN A 50 6.50 -13.91 0.92
CA ASN A 50 5.36 -14.84 0.88
C ASN A 50 4.17 -14.46 1.79
N TYR A 51 3.95 -13.16 2.00
CA TYR A 51 2.88 -12.66 2.86
C TYR A 51 1.66 -12.32 2.02
N THR A 52 0.57 -13.06 2.24
CA THR A 52 -0.65 -12.99 1.42
C THR A 52 -1.64 -11.91 1.86
N LYS A 53 -1.62 -11.50 3.13
CA LYS A 53 -2.58 -10.52 3.65
C LYS A 53 -2.17 -9.08 3.28
N PRO A 54 -3.11 -8.23 2.81
CA PRO A 54 -2.84 -6.81 2.66
C PRO A 54 -2.56 -6.19 4.03
N LYS A 55 -1.56 -5.31 4.11
CA LYS A 55 -1.26 -4.56 5.33
C LYS A 55 -2.08 -3.28 5.41
N PRO A 56 -2.27 -2.69 6.60
CA PRO A 56 -2.95 -1.42 6.73
C PRO A 56 -2.29 -0.33 5.88
N LEU A 57 -3.09 0.33 5.03
CA LEU A 57 -2.63 1.32 4.07
C LEU A 57 -2.20 2.63 4.75
N LYS A 58 -1.13 3.22 4.25
CA LYS A 58 -0.64 4.54 4.70
C LYS A 58 -1.22 5.64 3.83
N ILE A 59 -1.57 6.75 4.45
CA ILE A 59 -2.31 7.86 3.82
C ILE A 59 -1.54 8.59 2.70
N GLY A 60 -0.22 8.41 2.57
CA GLY A 60 0.62 9.21 1.68
C GLY A 60 0.19 9.23 0.22
N ALA A 61 -0.05 8.05 -0.38
CA ALA A 61 -0.49 7.92 -1.77
C ALA A 61 -1.80 8.67 -2.04
N TYR A 62 -2.75 8.56 -1.13
CA TYR A 62 -4.08 9.16 -1.23
C TYR A 62 -4.06 10.67 -1.13
N LYS A 63 -3.15 11.24 -0.31
CA LYS A 63 -2.91 12.69 -0.27
C LYS A 63 -2.39 13.24 -1.59
N PHE A 64 -1.53 12.51 -2.29
CA PHE A 64 -1.07 12.92 -3.62
C PHE A 64 -2.21 12.91 -4.64
N ALA A 65 -3.04 11.87 -4.62
CA ALA A 65 -4.19 11.75 -5.51
C ALA A 65 -5.22 12.84 -5.24
N ALA A 66 -5.65 13.02 -3.99
CA ALA A 66 -6.63 14.04 -3.60
C ALA A 66 -6.15 15.46 -3.93
N ARG A 67 -4.88 15.78 -3.63
CA ARG A 67 -4.28 17.11 -3.91
C ARG A 67 -4.23 17.44 -5.40
N ASN A 68 -3.95 16.44 -6.24
CA ASN A 68 -3.84 16.62 -7.69
C ASN A 68 -5.15 16.33 -8.43
N ASN A 69 -6.21 16.00 -7.71
CA ASN A 69 -7.51 15.62 -8.25
C ASN A 69 -7.41 14.51 -9.32
N VAL A 70 -6.63 13.48 -9.02
CA VAL A 70 -6.43 12.32 -9.91
C VAL A 70 -6.92 11.03 -9.24
N PRO A 71 -7.37 10.04 -10.03
CA PRO A 71 -7.82 8.76 -9.48
C PRO A 71 -6.66 7.91 -8.97
N ILE A 72 -6.99 6.95 -8.11
CA ILE A 72 -6.14 5.81 -7.77
C ILE A 72 -6.68 4.59 -8.49
N ILE A 73 -5.80 3.81 -9.11
CA ILE A 73 -6.11 2.49 -9.65
C ILE A 73 -5.58 1.47 -8.65
N PRO A 74 -6.45 0.78 -7.88
CA PRO A 74 -6.02 -0.26 -6.98
C PRO A 74 -5.44 -1.44 -7.76
N ILE A 75 -4.24 -1.90 -7.35
CA ILE A 75 -3.61 -3.09 -7.88
C ILE A 75 -3.23 -3.95 -6.70
N PHE A 76 -3.77 -5.16 -6.62
CA PHE A 76 -3.46 -6.11 -5.57
C PHE A 76 -2.95 -7.41 -6.16
N ILE A 77 -1.87 -7.96 -5.58
CA ILE A 77 -1.27 -9.22 -6.00
C ILE A 77 -1.68 -10.30 -5.01
N THR A 78 -2.45 -11.27 -5.51
CA THR A 78 -2.72 -12.51 -4.79
C THR A 78 -1.78 -13.60 -5.27
N MET A 79 -1.55 -14.61 -4.44
CA MET A 79 -0.64 -15.70 -4.75
C MET A 79 -1.12 -17.02 -4.16
N LYS A 80 -0.73 -18.13 -4.79
CA LYS A 80 -0.91 -19.47 -4.27
C LYS A 80 0.26 -20.35 -4.68
N ASP A 81 0.42 -21.46 -3.96
CA ASP A 81 1.40 -22.49 -4.27
C ASP A 81 1.04 -23.18 -5.60
N SER A 82 2.03 -23.36 -6.47
CA SER A 82 1.90 -24.23 -7.64
C SER A 82 2.26 -25.67 -7.28
N ASP A 83 2.01 -26.57 -8.22
CA ASP A 83 2.44 -27.99 -8.10
C ASP A 83 3.95 -28.17 -8.33
N ILE A 84 4.66 -27.10 -8.67
CA ILE A 84 6.10 -27.13 -8.95
C ILE A 84 6.86 -26.81 -7.67
N VAL A 85 7.77 -27.71 -7.27
CA VAL A 85 8.69 -27.49 -6.15
C VAL A 85 10.00 -26.91 -6.69
N GLY A 86 10.44 -25.81 -6.12
CA GLY A 86 11.71 -25.16 -6.45
C GLY A 86 12.93 -25.89 -5.88
N ASP A 87 14.12 -25.46 -6.27
CA ASP A 87 15.39 -26.03 -5.79
C ASP A 87 15.61 -25.87 -4.28
N ASP A 88 14.89 -24.92 -3.67
CA ASP A 88 14.88 -24.65 -2.22
C ASP A 88 13.93 -25.57 -1.42
N GLY A 89 13.19 -26.45 -2.11
CA GLY A 89 12.23 -27.39 -1.51
C GLY A 89 10.87 -26.79 -1.19
N PHE A 90 10.60 -25.53 -1.60
CA PHE A 90 9.29 -24.90 -1.43
C PHE A 90 8.51 -24.82 -2.76
N PRO A 91 7.16 -24.80 -2.71
CA PRO A 91 6.36 -24.59 -3.90
C PRO A 91 6.68 -23.23 -4.56
N VAL A 92 6.78 -23.23 -5.89
CA VAL A 92 6.87 -22.00 -6.67
C VAL A 92 5.55 -21.27 -6.57
N GLN A 93 5.58 -19.94 -6.32
CA GLN A 93 4.38 -19.15 -6.19
C GLN A 93 3.82 -18.74 -7.55
N GLU A 94 2.54 -18.94 -7.76
CA GLU A 94 1.77 -18.35 -8.85
C GLU A 94 1.19 -17.01 -8.39
N TYR A 95 1.48 -15.95 -9.14
CA TYR A 95 1.01 -14.58 -8.84
C TYR A 95 -0.14 -14.19 -9.75
N TYR A 96 -1.18 -13.63 -9.17
CA TYR A 96 -2.35 -13.10 -9.87
C TYR A 96 -2.42 -11.60 -9.62
N ILE A 97 -2.40 -10.81 -10.70
CA ILE A 97 -2.49 -9.35 -10.61
C ILE A 97 -3.96 -8.95 -10.77
N ASN A 98 -4.55 -8.46 -9.71
CA ASN A 98 -5.93 -7.95 -9.69
C ASN A 98 -5.87 -6.43 -9.88
N ILE A 99 -6.48 -5.93 -10.94
CA ILE A 99 -6.58 -4.50 -11.26
C ILE A 99 -8.03 -4.11 -11.14
N GLU A 100 -8.33 -3.20 -10.20
CA GLU A 100 -9.69 -2.86 -9.83
C GLU A 100 -10.11 -1.50 -10.41
N ALA A 101 -11.40 -1.18 -10.29
CA ALA A 101 -11.95 0.05 -10.80
C ALA A 101 -11.28 1.29 -10.18
N PRO A 102 -11.04 2.36 -10.95
CA PRO A 102 -10.44 3.58 -10.44
C PRO A 102 -11.28 4.22 -9.33
N ILE A 103 -10.61 4.66 -8.26
CA ILE A 103 -11.20 5.42 -7.15
C ILE A 103 -10.92 6.89 -7.38
N TYR A 104 -11.96 7.68 -7.64
CA TYR A 104 -11.85 9.11 -7.90
C TYR A 104 -12.02 9.93 -6.61
N PRO A 105 -11.35 11.09 -6.49
CA PRO A 105 -11.67 12.08 -5.48
C PRO A 105 -13.13 12.55 -5.62
N THR A 106 -13.78 12.87 -4.50
CA THR A 106 -15.13 13.42 -4.47
C THR A 106 -15.09 14.93 -4.67
N ASP A 107 -15.81 15.46 -5.66
CA ASP A 107 -15.85 16.88 -5.95
C ASP A 107 -16.39 17.69 -4.77
N GLY A 108 -15.73 18.83 -4.50
CA GLY A 108 -16.09 19.73 -3.40
C GLY A 108 -15.71 19.26 -2.00
N MET A 109 -15.15 18.09 -1.85
CA MET A 109 -14.65 17.58 -0.58
C MET A 109 -13.24 18.14 -0.28
N ALA A 110 -12.94 18.41 0.99
CA ALA A 110 -11.60 18.86 1.39
C ALA A 110 -10.53 17.80 1.11
N GLU A 111 -9.31 18.21 0.72
CA GLU A 111 -8.18 17.33 0.38
C GLU A 111 -7.96 16.22 1.43
N LYS A 112 -7.99 16.58 2.71
CA LYS A 112 -7.78 15.63 3.80
C LYS A 112 -8.88 14.57 3.87
N GLU A 113 -10.13 14.97 3.74
CA GLU A 113 -11.30 14.08 3.79
C GLU A 113 -11.30 13.16 2.57
N ASN A 114 -11.03 13.71 1.38
CA ASN A 114 -10.86 12.95 0.15
C ASN A 114 -9.78 11.86 0.29
N ALA A 115 -8.62 12.22 0.84
CA ALA A 115 -7.55 11.26 1.03
C ALA A 115 -7.93 10.11 1.98
N GLU A 116 -8.66 10.38 3.06
CA GLU A 116 -9.14 9.34 3.97
C GLU A 116 -10.22 8.47 3.31
N GLU A 117 -11.20 9.08 2.62
CA GLU A 117 -12.25 8.35 1.91
C GLU A 117 -11.66 7.43 0.82
N MET A 118 -10.74 7.94 0.00
CA MET A 118 -10.07 7.13 -1.04
C MET A 118 -9.27 5.97 -0.44
N LYS A 119 -8.60 6.20 0.70
CA LYS A 119 -7.87 5.16 1.43
C LYS A 119 -8.82 4.08 1.94
N GLU A 120 -9.95 4.46 2.51
CA GLU A 120 -10.95 3.54 3.05
C GLU A 120 -11.55 2.69 1.92
N LYS A 121 -12.00 3.32 0.84
CA LYS A 121 -12.48 2.61 -0.36
C LYS A 121 -11.45 1.61 -0.91
N ASN A 122 -10.18 2.02 -1.01
CA ASN A 122 -9.13 1.10 -1.46
C ASN A 122 -8.88 -0.05 -0.48
N SER A 123 -9.00 0.19 0.83
CA SER A 123 -8.88 -0.87 1.83
C SER A 123 -10.03 -1.89 1.73
N GLU A 124 -11.25 -1.42 1.44
CA GLU A 124 -12.43 -2.28 1.21
C GLU A 124 -12.25 -3.13 -0.05
N VAL A 125 -11.84 -2.51 -1.17
CA VAL A 125 -11.55 -3.23 -2.42
C VAL A 125 -10.50 -4.32 -2.22
N TRP A 126 -9.40 -4.01 -1.51
CA TRP A 126 -8.37 -5.02 -1.24
C TRP A 126 -8.84 -6.13 -0.32
N LYS A 127 -9.72 -5.82 0.63
CA LYS A 127 -10.37 -6.81 1.47
C LYS A 127 -11.24 -7.75 0.63
N GLU A 128 -12.08 -7.21 -0.25
CA GLU A 128 -12.93 -7.99 -1.14
C GLU A 128 -12.11 -8.92 -2.03
N VAL A 129 -11.07 -8.40 -2.72
CA VAL A 129 -10.16 -9.21 -3.54
C VAL A 129 -9.50 -10.33 -2.74
N TYR A 130 -9.07 -10.05 -1.51
CA TYR A 130 -8.47 -11.05 -0.63
C TYR A 130 -9.48 -12.15 -0.25
N GLU A 131 -10.66 -11.75 0.20
CA GLU A 131 -11.71 -12.68 0.66
C GLU A 131 -12.24 -13.54 -0.49
N ASP A 132 -12.42 -12.97 -1.67
CA ASP A 132 -12.86 -13.70 -2.85
C ASP A 132 -11.82 -14.70 -3.34
N PHE A 133 -10.54 -14.32 -3.34
CA PHE A 133 -9.46 -15.19 -3.82
C PHE A 133 -9.15 -16.33 -2.86
N TYR A 134 -9.06 -16.06 -1.55
CA TYR A 134 -8.66 -17.06 -0.55
C TYR A 134 -9.83 -17.78 0.11
N GLY A 135 -11.06 -17.28 -0.04
CA GLY A 135 -12.27 -17.86 0.57
C GLY A 135 -12.31 -17.78 2.10
N ILE A 136 -11.53 -16.85 2.68
CA ILE A 136 -11.44 -16.65 4.14
C ILE A 136 -11.56 -15.16 4.47
N PRO A 137 -12.15 -14.78 5.62
CA PRO A 137 -12.25 -13.37 6.01
C PRO A 137 -10.87 -12.76 6.28
N LEU A 138 -10.70 -11.48 5.92
CA LEU A 138 -9.50 -10.71 6.23
C LEU A 138 -9.51 -10.27 7.69
N GLU A 139 -8.76 -10.95 8.52
CA GLU A 139 -8.60 -10.61 9.93
C GLU A 139 -7.15 -10.26 10.25
N TYR A 140 -6.96 -9.19 11.01
CA TYR A 140 -5.65 -8.81 11.53
C TYR A 140 -5.50 -9.29 12.97
N THR A 141 -4.54 -10.17 13.21
CA THR A 141 -4.29 -10.77 14.53
C THR A 141 -3.55 -9.85 15.52
N THR A 142 -3.17 -8.66 15.08
CA THR A 142 -2.49 -7.70 15.96
C THR A 142 -3.50 -7.07 16.90
N THR A 143 -3.50 -7.49 18.16
CA THR A 143 -4.26 -6.83 19.23
C THR A 143 -3.84 -5.36 19.31
N PRO A 144 -4.76 -4.40 19.34
CA PRO A 144 -4.43 -3.00 19.54
C PRO A 144 -3.59 -2.80 20.80
N LYS A 145 -2.59 -1.92 20.77
CA LYS A 145 -1.67 -1.67 21.91
C LYS A 145 -2.40 -1.46 23.25
N ALA A 146 -3.56 -0.79 23.22
CA ALA A 146 -4.38 -0.57 24.40
C ALA A 146 -4.92 -1.87 25.05
N GLN A 147 -5.14 -2.94 24.26
CA GLN A 147 -5.54 -4.25 24.81
C GLN A 147 -4.34 -5.06 25.27
N GLN A 148 -3.16 -4.87 24.67
CA GLN A 148 -1.93 -5.51 25.15
C GLN A 148 -1.50 -4.97 26.51
N GLU A 149 -1.63 -3.66 26.75
CA GLU A 149 -1.34 -3.03 28.04
C GLU A 149 -2.27 -3.55 29.14
N GLN A 150 -3.57 -3.72 28.86
CA GLN A 150 -4.54 -4.27 29.81
C GLN A 150 -4.28 -5.74 30.15
N ILE A 151 -3.87 -6.58 29.18
CA ILE A 151 -3.53 -7.98 29.42
C ILE A 151 -2.26 -8.08 30.28
N THR A 152 -1.25 -7.27 29.99
CA THR A 152 0.01 -7.24 30.76
C THR A 152 -0.22 -6.76 32.20
N GLU A 153 -1.11 -5.78 32.43
CA GLU A 153 -1.47 -5.32 33.79
C GLU A 153 -2.23 -6.38 34.59
N GLN A 154 -3.09 -7.18 33.95
CA GLN A 154 -3.81 -8.27 34.60
C GLN A 154 -2.90 -9.44 34.96
N GLU A 155 -1.93 -9.79 34.10
CA GLU A 155 -0.95 -10.85 34.37
C GLU A 155 0.06 -10.47 35.48
N THR A 156 0.29 -9.18 35.73
CA THR A 156 1.23 -8.69 36.76
C THR A 156 0.56 -8.63 38.14
N GLN A 157 -0.78 -8.77 38.24
CA GLN A 157 -1.54 -8.73 39.50
C GLN A 157 -1.87 -10.12 40.08
N ILE A 158 -1.35 -11.19 39.48
CA ILE A 158 -1.46 -12.59 39.97
C ILE A 158 -0.11 -13.02 40.52
#